data_094a3c99fec4b4be7225954e26d96697
#
_entry.id   094a3c99fec4b4be7225954e26d96697
#
_cell.length_a   1.000
_cell.length_b   1.000
_cell.length_c   1.000
_cell.angle_alpha   90.00
_cell.angle_beta   90.00
_cell.angle_gamma   90.00
#
_symmetry.space_group_name_H-M   'P 1'
#
loop_
_entity.id
_entity.type
_entity.pdbx_description
1 polymer ?
#
loop_
_entity_poly.entity_id
_entity_poly.type
_entity_poly.pdbx_seq_one_letter_code
_entity_poly.pdbx_strand_id
1 'polypeptide(L)'
;MRAPSSFRSRYPSAILRSVAIAWSVAAFASAAKAQADTHAMPAIVNVSPDGPVRSIRQALAMVARGGTIFVRPGTYVDTTIVVSIPVTIIGERYPVLDGASKRQIMTITADSVTVRGLLFRNVGVAFTEDLAAIKVIRAHNCVIEDNRIDNAFFGIYLQEAQYCLVARNVLRGTRLQDATSGNGIHLWHSREITIVGNHVTGHRDGIYFEFVREAHVRDNLSENNLRYGLHFMYSDSCDYEGNTFRQNGAGVAVMYTHHVRMVGNHFADNRGSAAYGLLLKEISDSELRDNIFSHNTTGLYADGATRLLARHNTFLDNGWALKLQSSTDDAVFTANNFAGNTFDVSTNSRSTTTTFVGNYWSAYDGYDLNHDGVGDVPHHPVRLTSIVVAQNEPALILLRSNFLVLLDAAERILPALTPATLADTAPAMRWVK
;
A
#
# COMPACT_ATOMS: atom_id res chain seq x y z
N MET A 1 -13.72 25.65 67.67
CA MET A 1 -14.92 25.98 68.48
C MET A 1 -15.95 24.88 68.24
N ARG A 2 -16.12 24.14 69.30
CA ARG A 2 -17.33 23.52 69.87
C ARG A 2 -18.17 22.60 68.97
N ALA A 3 -18.04 21.30 69.17
CA ALA A 3 -19.16 20.36 69.33
C ALA A 3 -19.95 20.72 70.63
N PRO A 4 -21.06 20.11 71.04
CA PRO A 4 -21.54 18.73 70.96
C PRO A 4 -23.09 18.62 70.78
N SER A 5 -23.77 17.50 70.80
CA SER A 5 -24.14 16.47 71.79
C SER A 5 -25.33 15.67 71.21
N SER A 6 -25.29 14.37 71.04
CA SER A 6 -25.81 13.32 71.93
C SER A 6 -27.28 13.49 72.43
N PHE A 7 -28.17 12.53 72.05
CA PHE A 7 -29.08 11.93 73.08
C PHE A 7 -29.53 10.53 72.67
N ARG A 8 -29.50 9.65 73.66
CA ARG A 8 -29.85 8.23 73.68
C ARG A 8 -31.31 7.99 74.11
N SER A 9 -31.70 6.72 73.89
CA SER A 9 -32.63 5.91 74.79
C SER A 9 -34.05 5.78 74.20
N ARG A 10 -34.78 4.70 74.24
CA ARG A 10 -34.74 3.41 75.02
C ARG A 10 -35.77 2.47 74.35
N TYR A 11 -35.53 1.17 74.39
CA TYR A 11 -36.56 0.12 74.22
C TYR A 11 -37.63 0.12 75.35
N PRO A 12 -38.80 -0.56 75.16
CA PRO A 12 -38.85 -1.92 75.63
C PRO A 12 -39.78 -2.89 74.81
N SER A 13 -39.52 -4.12 75.05
CA SER A 13 -40.07 -5.42 74.79
C SER A 13 -41.53 -5.69 75.17
N ALA A 14 -42.19 -6.56 74.36
CA ALA A 14 -43.10 -7.65 74.81
C ALA A 14 -43.55 -8.43 73.59
N ILE A 15 -43.17 -9.66 73.34
CA ILE A 15 -43.56 -11.00 73.84
C ILE A 15 -45.00 -11.43 73.38
N LEU A 16 -45.01 -12.57 72.68
CA LEU A 16 -45.98 -13.62 72.44
C LEU A 16 -47.17 -13.39 71.53
N ARG A 17 -47.26 -14.12 70.42
CA ARG A 17 -48.00 -15.38 70.36
C ARG A 17 -47.79 -16.08 68.99
N SER A 18 -47.29 -17.31 69.10
CA SER A 18 -47.32 -18.35 68.13
C SER A 18 -48.76 -18.74 67.76
N VAL A 19 -48.97 -19.09 66.49
CA VAL A 19 -49.69 -20.32 66.07
C VAL A 19 -49.85 -20.28 64.54
N ALA A 20 -49.24 -21.24 63.90
CA ALA A 20 -49.63 -21.98 62.68
C ALA A 20 -50.45 -21.31 61.57
N ILE A 21 -49.77 -21.08 60.42
CA ILE A 21 -50.31 -21.50 59.10
C ILE A 21 -49.08 -21.95 58.27
N ALA A 22 -48.65 -23.17 58.51
CA ALA A 22 -47.93 -23.97 57.51
C ALA A 22 -49.04 -24.57 56.64
N TRP A 23 -48.86 -24.42 55.32
CA TRP A 23 -49.53 -25.08 54.21
C TRP A 23 -50.12 -24.05 53.19
N SER A 24 -49.23 -23.39 52.46
CA SER A 24 -49.52 -22.88 51.09
C SER A 24 -48.35 -22.16 50.40
N VAL A 25 -47.09 -22.39 50.79
CA VAL A 25 -45.92 -21.80 50.10
C VAL A 25 -45.13 -22.83 49.26
N ALA A 26 -45.62 -24.10 49.22
CA ALA A 26 -44.91 -25.15 48.46
C ALA A 26 -45.41 -25.33 46.99
N ALA A 27 -46.34 -24.52 46.51
CA ALA A 27 -46.90 -24.66 45.14
C ALA A 27 -46.52 -23.53 44.18
N PHE A 28 -45.81 -22.49 44.60
CA PHE A 28 -45.36 -21.39 43.70
C PHE A 28 -43.86 -21.39 43.41
N ALA A 29 -43.08 -22.29 44.02
CA ALA A 29 -41.65 -22.40 43.74
C ALA A 29 -41.32 -23.38 42.57
N SER A 30 -42.33 -24.04 41.96
CA SER A 30 -42.11 -25.00 40.88
C SER A 30 -42.50 -24.48 39.49
N ALA A 31 -43.03 -23.26 39.36
CA ALA A 31 -43.38 -22.67 38.06
C ALA A 31 -42.45 -21.57 37.58
N ALA A 32 -41.42 -21.20 38.35
CA ALA A 32 -40.40 -20.20 37.97
C ALA A 32 -39.10 -20.81 37.44
N LYS A 33 -39.05 -22.12 37.19
CA LYS A 33 -37.93 -22.83 36.60
C LYS A 33 -38.19 -23.27 35.16
N ALA A 34 -39.12 -22.59 34.51
CA ALA A 34 -39.43 -22.77 33.10
C ALA A 34 -38.84 -21.57 32.33
N GLN A 35 -37.79 -21.87 31.56
CA GLN A 35 -37.38 -21.12 30.39
C GLN A 35 -36.76 -19.75 30.58
N ALA A 36 -35.54 -19.73 31.13
CA ALA A 36 -34.50 -18.99 30.47
C ALA A 36 -33.77 -19.99 29.56
N ASP A 37 -34.43 -20.48 28.53
CA ASP A 37 -33.74 -20.92 27.33
C ASP A 37 -33.13 -19.66 26.72
N THR A 38 -31.96 -19.27 27.21
CA THR A 38 -31.05 -18.48 26.45
C THR A 38 -30.67 -19.33 25.24
N HIS A 39 -31.37 -19.14 24.12
CA HIS A 39 -30.97 -19.71 22.85
C HIS A 39 -29.55 -19.19 22.62
N ALA A 40 -28.55 -20.01 22.91
CA ALA A 40 -27.18 -19.69 22.62
C ALA A 40 -27.13 -19.40 21.12
N MET A 41 -26.66 -18.22 20.76
CA MET A 41 -26.51 -17.85 19.34
C MET A 41 -25.68 -18.92 18.63
N PRO A 42 -26.06 -19.38 17.45
CA PRO A 42 -25.35 -20.44 16.74
C PRO A 42 -23.95 -19.99 16.37
N ALA A 43 -22.99 -20.89 16.53
CA ALA A 43 -21.61 -20.64 16.11
C ALA A 43 -21.45 -20.60 14.58
N ILE A 44 -22.37 -21.20 13.85
CA ILE A 44 -22.37 -21.27 12.38
C ILE A 44 -23.75 -20.87 11.85
N VAL A 45 -23.76 -19.94 10.87
CA VAL A 45 -24.96 -19.53 10.15
C VAL A 45 -24.72 -19.65 8.65
N ASN A 46 -25.65 -20.28 7.92
CA ASN A 46 -25.62 -20.36 6.47
C ASN A 46 -26.56 -19.32 5.85
N VAL A 47 -26.05 -18.54 4.92
CA VAL A 47 -26.80 -17.57 4.11
C VAL A 47 -27.03 -18.14 2.72
N SER A 48 -28.26 -18.17 2.25
CA SER A 48 -28.62 -18.64 0.91
C SER A 48 -29.80 -17.84 0.36
N PRO A 49 -29.85 -17.52 -0.95
CA PRO A 49 -31.00 -16.83 -1.55
C PRO A 49 -32.34 -17.53 -1.30
N ASP A 50 -32.32 -18.87 -1.29
CA ASP A 50 -33.49 -19.73 -1.14
C ASP A 50 -33.67 -20.29 0.28
N GLY A 51 -32.78 -19.92 1.21
CA GLY A 51 -32.79 -20.43 2.57
C GLY A 51 -33.61 -19.58 3.56
N PRO A 52 -33.62 -19.98 4.83
CA PRO A 52 -34.29 -19.22 5.89
C PRO A 52 -33.56 -17.92 6.23
N VAL A 53 -32.23 -17.86 6.04
CA VAL A 53 -31.39 -16.67 6.20
C VAL A 53 -30.92 -16.22 4.83
N ARG A 54 -31.43 -15.08 4.35
CA ARG A 54 -31.26 -14.64 2.97
C ARG A 54 -30.24 -13.49 2.82
N SER A 55 -29.77 -12.92 3.91
CA SER A 55 -28.79 -11.84 3.87
C SER A 55 -27.72 -11.99 4.96
N ILE A 56 -26.52 -11.44 4.69
CA ILE A 56 -25.44 -11.42 5.68
C ILE A 56 -25.87 -10.62 6.91
N ARG A 57 -26.66 -9.56 6.74
CA ARG A 57 -27.19 -8.77 7.86
C ARG A 57 -28.09 -9.59 8.79
N GLN A 58 -28.96 -10.42 8.24
CA GLN A 58 -29.76 -11.35 9.06
C GLN A 58 -28.85 -12.33 9.81
N ALA A 59 -27.84 -12.88 9.13
CA ALA A 59 -26.88 -13.79 9.76
C ALA A 59 -26.10 -13.13 10.90
N LEU A 60 -25.65 -11.87 10.73
CA LEU A 60 -24.94 -11.11 11.76
C LEU A 60 -25.78 -10.89 13.04
N ALA A 61 -27.09 -10.79 12.90
CA ALA A 61 -28.00 -10.67 14.04
C ALA A 61 -28.23 -11.99 14.80
N MET A 62 -27.82 -13.12 14.21
CA MET A 62 -28.08 -14.47 14.73
C MET A 62 -26.82 -15.21 15.16
N VAL A 63 -25.66 -14.90 14.55
CA VAL A 63 -24.41 -15.61 14.79
C VAL A 63 -23.80 -15.20 16.13
N ALA A 64 -23.21 -16.17 16.85
CA ALA A 64 -22.43 -15.90 18.05
C ALA A 64 -21.19 -15.06 17.73
N ARG A 65 -20.72 -14.25 18.69
CA ARG A 65 -19.43 -13.55 18.58
C ARG A 65 -18.31 -14.56 18.37
N GLY A 66 -17.45 -14.33 17.38
CA GLY A 66 -16.41 -15.29 16.95
C GLY A 66 -16.92 -16.44 16.08
N GLY A 67 -18.22 -16.48 15.76
CA GLY A 67 -18.78 -17.51 14.91
C GLY A 67 -18.49 -17.32 13.42
N THR A 68 -19.06 -18.20 12.59
CA THR A 68 -18.82 -18.23 11.14
C THR A 68 -20.11 -18.10 10.36
N ILE A 69 -20.11 -17.25 9.36
CA ILE A 69 -21.17 -17.09 8.37
C ILE A 69 -20.69 -17.66 7.04
N PHE A 70 -21.34 -18.72 6.57
CA PHE A 70 -21.12 -19.27 5.23
C PHE A 70 -22.13 -18.66 4.25
N VAL A 71 -21.63 -18.01 3.21
CA VAL A 71 -22.46 -17.40 2.17
C VAL A 71 -22.46 -18.32 0.95
N ARG A 72 -23.62 -18.87 0.63
CA ARG A 72 -23.82 -19.77 -0.51
C ARG A 72 -23.78 -19.01 -1.84
N PRO A 73 -23.50 -19.69 -2.97
CA PRO A 73 -23.55 -19.06 -4.28
C PRO A 73 -24.87 -18.33 -4.55
N GLY A 74 -24.78 -17.13 -5.11
CA GLY A 74 -25.93 -16.27 -5.41
C GLY A 74 -25.54 -14.81 -5.52
N THR A 75 -26.51 -13.97 -5.88
CA THR A 75 -26.34 -12.51 -5.89
C THR A 75 -27.17 -11.90 -4.76
N TYR A 76 -26.49 -11.13 -3.93
CA TYR A 76 -27.06 -10.47 -2.77
C TYR A 76 -27.02 -8.96 -2.98
N VAL A 77 -28.20 -8.34 -3.04
CA VAL A 77 -28.37 -6.88 -3.13
C VAL A 77 -28.94 -6.42 -1.81
N ASP A 78 -28.10 -6.05 -0.89
CA ASP A 78 -28.51 -5.62 0.44
C ASP A 78 -28.20 -4.12 0.65
N THR A 79 -28.67 -3.54 1.72
CA THR A 79 -28.14 -2.25 2.20
C THR A 79 -26.71 -2.47 2.72
N THR A 80 -25.99 -1.40 3.04
CA THR A 80 -24.64 -1.52 3.60
C THR A 80 -24.60 -2.49 4.78
N ILE A 81 -23.74 -3.50 4.66
CA ILE A 81 -23.54 -4.53 5.70
C ILE A 81 -22.59 -3.96 6.75
N VAL A 82 -23.06 -3.80 7.99
CA VAL A 82 -22.22 -3.35 9.11
C VAL A 82 -21.83 -4.54 9.97
N VAL A 83 -20.52 -4.83 10.02
CA VAL A 83 -19.95 -5.91 10.84
C VAL A 83 -19.42 -5.32 12.14
N SER A 84 -20.22 -5.40 13.20
CA SER A 84 -19.92 -4.81 14.52
C SER A 84 -19.58 -5.83 15.60
N ILE A 85 -19.41 -7.09 15.21
CA ILE A 85 -18.98 -8.19 16.10
C ILE A 85 -17.83 -8.96 15.46
N PRO A 86 -16.91 -9.54 16.23
CA PRO A 86 -15.93 -10.50 15.70
C PRO A 86 -16.65 -11.66 15.01
N VAL A 87 -16.32 -11.93 13.75
CA VAL A 87 -16.97 -12.97 12.96
C VAL A 87 -16.11 -13.34 11.75
N THR A 88 -16.22 -14.57 11.29
CA THR A 88 -15.63 -15.03 10.03
C THR A 88 -16.72 -15.15 8.97
N ILE A 89 -16.59 -14.43 7.85
CA ILE A 89 -17.52 -14.47 6.72
C ILE A 89 -16.82 -15.15 5.54
N ILE A 90 -17.36 -16.29 5.11
CA ILE A 90 -16.77 -17.13 4.07
C ILE A 90 -17.77 -17.29 2.92
N GLY A 91 -17.37 -16.86 1.72
CA GLY A 91 -18.11 -17.10 0.49
C GLY A 91 -17.76 -18.43 -0.14
N GLU A 92 -18.74 -19.19 -0.55
CA GLU A 92 -18.58 -20.40 -1.36
C GLU A 92 -18.68 -20.05 -2.84
N ARG A 93 -17.59 -20.30 -3.62
CA ARG A 93 -17.54 -20.00 -5.06
C ARG A 93 -17.80 -18.52 -5.43
N TYR A 94 -17.35 -17.59 -4.58
CA TYR A 94 -17.47 -16.16 -4.81
C TYR A 94 -18.92 -15.66 -4.97
N PRO A 95 -19.81 -15.83 -3.97
CA PRO A 95 -21.11 -15.20 -4.00
C PRO A 95 -21.00 -13.69 -4.16
N VAL A 96 -21.92 -13.10 -4.91
CA VAL A 96 -21.85 -11.72 -5.34
C VAL A 96 -22.55 -10.81 -4.33
N LEU A 97 -21.83 -9.83 -3.81
CA LEU A 97 -22.38 -8.72 -3.03
C LEU A 97 -22.41 -7.48 -3.94
N ASP A 98 -23.59 -7.04 -4.37
CA ASP A 98 -23.77 -6.00 -5.37
C ASP A 98 -24.21 -4.67 -4.74
N GLY A 99 -23.41 -3.63 -4.88
CA GLY A 99 -23.69 -2.28 -4.40
C GLY A 99 -24.68 -1.50 -5.27
N ALA A 100 -25.11 -2.09 -6.41
CA ALA A 100 -26.03 -1.49 -7.37
C ALA A 100 -25.57 -0.11 -7.88
N SER A 101 -24.27 0.18 -7.86
CA SER A 101 -23.65 1.46 -8.20
C SER A 101 -24.17 2.67 -7.40
N LYS A 102 -24.66 2.42 -6.18
CA LYS A 102 -25.30 3.45 -5.35
C LYS A 102 -24.72 3.58 -3.94
N ARG A 103 -24.01 2.54 -3.44
CA ARG A 103 -23.67 2.48 -2.02
C ARG A 103 -22.34 1.78 -1.76
N GLN A 104 -21.84 1.98 -0.55
CA GLN A 104 -20.84 1.14 0.08
C GLN A 104 -21.43 -0.24 0.38
N ILE A 105 -20.63 -1.32 0.24
CA ILE A 105 -21.16 -2.68 0.42
C ILE A 105 -20.96 -3.15 1.87
N MET A 106 -19.74 -3.10 2.40
CA MET A 106 -19.44 -3.61 3.73
C MET A 106 -18.63 -2.60 4.55
N THR A 107 -19.02 -2.42 5.82
CA THR A 107 -18.27 -1.66 6.82
C THR A 107 -17.94 -2.57 7.99
N ILE A 108 -16.67 -2.65 8.38
CA ILE A 108 -16.18 -3.43 9.51
C ILE A 108 -15.78 -2.45 10.62
N THR A 109 -16.40 -2.57 11.79
CA THR A 109 -16.12 -1.76 12.98
C THR A 109 -15.73 -2.59 14.19
N ALA A 110 -15.67 -3.90 14.04
CA ALA A 110 -15.26 -4.83 15.10
C ALA A 110 -13.85 -5.38 14.81
N ASP A 111 -13.13 -5.69 15.85
CA ASP A 111 -11.85 -6.38 15.79
C ASP A 111 -12.02 -7.86 15.40
N SER A 112 -10.93 -8.44 14.89
CA SER A 112 -10.85 -9.88 14.59
C SER A 112 -11.93 -10.37 13.63
N VAL A 113 -12.25 -9.57 12.62
CA VAL A 113 -13.16 -9.95 11.54
C VAL A 113 -12.37 -10.54 10.38
N THR A 114 -12.82 -11.69 9.88
CA THR A 114 -12.29 -12.29 8.66
C THR A 114 -13.32 -12.27 7.54
N VAL A 115 -12.94 -11.79 6.36
CA VAL A 115 -13.77 -11.76 5.15
C VAL A 115 -13.02 -12.42 4.00
N ARG A 116 -13.54 -13.53 3.48
CA ARG A 116 -12.88 -14.24 2.38
C ARG A 116 -13.85 -14.91 1.40
N GLY A 117 -13.38 -15.09 0.17
CA GLY A 117 -14.06 -15.87 -0.86
C GLY A 117 -15.31 -15.20 -1.44
N LEU A 118 -15.46 -13.87 -1.33
CA LEU A 118 -16.60 -13.10 -1.82
C LEU A 118 -16.24 -12.30 -3.08
N LEU A 119 -17.26 -12.03 -3.91
CA LEU A 119 -17.17 -11.06 -5.00
C LEU A 119 -18.00 -9.81 -4.64
N PHE A 120 -17.33 -8.69 -4.49
CA PHE A 120 -17.92 -7.37 -4.33
C PHE A 120 -17.95 -6.67 -5.69
N ARG A 121 -19.09 -6.10 -6.08
CA ARG A 121 -19.15 -5.37 -7.34
C ARG A 121 -20.07 -4.16 -7.29
N ASN A 122 -19.87 -3.23 -8.24
CA ASN A 122 -20.73 -2.08 -8.46
C ASN A 122 -20.88 -1.21 -7.20
N VAL A 123 -19.77 -0.80 -6.60
CA VAL A 123 -19.77 0.19 -5.51
C VAL A 123 -20.22 1.54 -6.07
N GLY A 124 -20.98 2.30 -5.29
CA GLY A 124 -21.37 3.66 -5.65
C GLY A 124 -20.16 4.61 -5.78
N VAL A 125 -20.33 5.68 -6.53
CA VAL A 125 -19.38 6.78 -6.64
C VAL A 125 -19.99 7.99 -5.93
N ALA A 126 -19.26 8.59 -5.00
CA ALA A 126 -19.63 9.83 -4.33
C ALA A 126 -18.40 10.75 -4.24
N PHE A 127 -18.64 12.06 -4.34
CA PHE A 127 -17.56 13.05 -4.21
C PHE A 127 -17.35 13.51 -2.77
N THR A 128 -18.33 13.27 -1.91
CA THR A 128 -18.32 13.69 -0.48
C THR A 128 -18.11 12.53 0.48
N GLU A 129 -18.16 11.30 -0.01
CA GLU A 129 -18.04 10.07 0.79
C GLU A 129 -17.11 9.07 0.10
N ASP A 130 -16.21 8.48 0.88
CA ASP A 130 -15.30 7.45 0.40
C ASP A 130 -16.00 6.09 0.40
N LEU A 131 -16.84 5.85 -0.61
CA LEU A 131 -17.58 4.59 -0.76
C LEU A 131 -16.64 3.46 -1.20
N ALA A 132 -16.58 2.39 -0.41
CA ALA A 132 -15.72 1.23 -0.64
C ALA A 132 -16.50 -0.08 -0.75
N ALA A 133 -15.89 -1.08 -1.39
CA ALA A 133 -16.40 -2.44 -1.34
C ALA A 133 -16.29 -2.99 0.08
N ILE A 134 -15.13 -2.85 0.70
CA ILE A 134 -14.88 -3.19 2.10
C ILE A 134 -14.22 -1.99 2.77
N LYS A 135 -14.83 -1.44 3.81
CA LYS A 135 -14.28 -0.36 4.63
C LYS A 135 -14.07 -0.85 6.06
N VAL A 136 -12.85 -0.77 6.55
CA VAL A 136 -12.48 -1.07 7.94
C VAL A 136 -12.28 0.25 8.68
N ILE A 137 -12.97 0.44 9.80
CA ILE A 137 -12.91 1.69 10.57
C ILE A 137 -12.54 1.36 12.02
N ARG A 138 -11.39 1.85 12.47
CA ARG A 138 -10.89 1.73 13.86
C ARG A 138 -10.91 0.31 14.40
N ALA A 139 -10.65 -0.68 13.56
CA ALA A 139 -10.66 -2.08 13.93
C ALA A 139 -9.28 -2.70 13.81
N HIS A 140 -9.03 -3.72 14.64
CA HIS A 140 -7.75 -4.39 14.75
C HIS A 140 -7.84 -5.86 14.35
N ASN A 141 -6.71 -6.43 13.92
CA ASN A 141 -6.57 -7.87 13.61
C ASN A 141 -7.60 -8.39 12.60
N CYS A 142 -8.02 -7.54 11.65
CA CYS A 142 -8.92 -7.95 10.58
C CYS A 142 -8.16 -8.64 9.45
N VAL A 143 -8.80 -9.64 8.83
CA VAL A 143 -8.26 -10.39 7.69
C VAL A 143 -9.20 -10.25 6.50
N ILE A 144 -8.71 -9.68 5.40
CA ILE A 144 -9.42 -9.53 4.14
C ILE A 144 -8.64 -10.28 3.08
N GLU A 145 -9.07 -11.49 2.75
CA GLU A 145 -8.28 -12.36 1.88
C GLU A 145 -9.10 -13.11 0.83
N ASP A 146 -8.47 -13.43 -0.29
CA ASP A 146 -9.06 -14.26 -1.36
C ASP A 146 -10.42 -13.73 -1.87
N ASN A 147 -10.64 -12.40 -1.85
CA ASN A 147 -11.83 -11.77 -2.39
C ASN A 147 -11.60 -11.25 -3.81
N ARG A 148 -12.69 -11.05 -4.54
CA ARG A 148 -12.73 -10.35 -5.82
C ARG A 148 -13.52 -9.07 -5.67
N ILE A 149 -13.01 -8.00 -6.28
CA ILE A 149 -13.66 -6.68 -6.24
C ILE A 149 -13.67 -6.15 -7.67
N ASP A 150 -14.85 -5.95 -8.21
CA ASP A 150 -15.04 -5.48 -9.57
C ASP A 150 -15.86 -4.18 -9.58
N ASN A 151 -15.44 -3.19 -10.37
CA ASN A 151 -16.14 -1.92 -10.53
C ASN A 151 -16.43 -1.24 -9.18
N ALA A 152 -15.36 -0.95 -8.43
CA ALA A 152 -15.46 -0.26 -7.16
C ALA A 152 -14.79 1.12 -7.24
N PHE A 153 -15.41 2.15 -6.61
CA PHE A 153 -14.77 3.43 -6.41
C PHE A 153 -13.54 3.26 -5.53
N PHE A 154 -13.69 2.89 -4.25
CA PHE A 154 -12.61 2.31 -3.47
C PHE A 154 -12.81 0.78 -3.38
N GLY A 155 -11.73 0.02 -3.56
CA GLY A 155 -11.78 -1.42 -3.36
C GLY A 155 -11.81 -1.78 -1.87
N ILE A 156 -10.67 -1.74 -1.21
CA ILE A 156 -10.51 -1.98 0.22
C ILE A 156 -9.99 -0.69 0.86
N TYR A 157 -10.69 -0.19 1.86
CA TYR A 157 -10.31 1.03 2.57
C TYR A 157 -10.13 0.74 4.07
N LEU A 158 -8.91 0.94 4.58
CA LEU A 158 -8.58 0.81 5.99
C LEU A 158 -8.37 2.22 6.58
N GLN A 159 -9.26 2.60 7.48
CA GLN A 159 -9.24 3.89 8.18
C GLN A 159 -8.93 3.67 9.66
N GLU A 160 -7.83 4.23 10.16
CA GLU A 160 -7.40 4.08 11.55
C GLU A 160 -7.34 2.60 12.01
N ALA A 161 -7.00 1.70 11.08
CA ALA A 161 -6.92 0.26 11.32
C ALA A 161 -5.52 -0.16 11.76
N GLN A 162 -5.41 -1.24 12.53
CA GLN A 162 -4.12 -1.75 13.00
C GLN A 162 -4.04 -3.27 12.90
N TYR A 163 -2.82 -3.79 12.67
CA TYR A 163 -2.54 -5.24 12.64
C TYR A 163 -3.42 -6.03 11.67
N CYS A 164 -3.86 -5.41 10.57
CA CYS A 164 -4.75 -6.05 9.61
C CYS A 164 -3.97 -6.67 8.44
N LEU A 165 -4.53 -7.74 7.90
CA LEU A 165 -4.02 -8.44 6.73
C LEU A 165 -4.95 -8.23 5.52
N VAL A 166 -4.38 -7.76 4.40
CA VAL A 166 -5.03 -7.69 3.10
C VAL A 166 -4.27 -8.60 2.14
N ALA A 167 -4.80 -9.78 1.84
CA ALA A 167 -4.04 -10.81 1.16
C ALA A 167 -4.77 -11.45 -0.03
N ARG A 168 -4.05 -11.68 -1.13
CA ARG A 168 -4.52 -12.46 -2.30
C ARG A 168 -5.87 -12.02 -2.87
N ASN A 169 -6.21 -10.73 -2.71
CA ASN A 169 -7.41 -10.18 -3.34
C ASN A 169 -7.14 -9.78 -4.78
N VAL A 170 -8.16 -9.86 -5.63
CA VAL A 170 -8.13 -9.39 -7.01
C VAL A 170 -9.07 -8.21 -7.14
N LEU A 171 -8.49 -7.02 -7.40
CA LEU A 171 -9.23 -5.76 -7.48
C LEU A 171 -9.17 -5.21 -8.91
N ARG A 172 -10.33 -4.97 -9.51
CA ARG A 172 -10.47 -4.41 -10.85
C ARG A 172 -11.33 -3.16 -10.82
N GLY A 173 -10.71 -2.03 -11.08
CA GLY A 173 -11.40 -0.76 -11.30
C GLY A 173 -11.85 -0.61 -12.76
N THR A 174 -12.54 0.50 -13.05
CA THR A 174 -13.08 0.78 -14.39
C THR A 174 -12.16 1.62 -15.27
N ARG A 175 -11.10 2.23 -14.73
CA ARG A 175 -10.14 3.10 -15.46
C ARG A 175 -10.83 4.14 -16.36
N LEU A 176 -11.84 4.83 -15.87
CA LEU A 176 -12.60 5.80 -16.68
C LEU A 176 -11.94 7.18 -16.69
N GLN A 177 -11.93 7.86 -15.56
CA GLN A 177 -11.36 9.21 -15.40
C GLN A 177 -10.79 9.35 -13.99
N ASP A 178 -9.79 10.18 -13.83
CA ASP A 178 -9.14 10.43 -12.55
C ASP A 178 -10.14 10.89 -11.47
N ALA A 179 -11.04 11.79 -11.83
CA ALA A 179 -12.06 12.33 -10.92
C ALA A 179 -13.13 11.32 -10.47
N THR A 180 -13.39 10.27 -11.26
CA THR A 180 -14.43 9.26 -10.97
C THR A 180 -13.86 7.91 -10.56
N SER A 181 -12.55 7.80 -10.47
CA SER A 181 -11.85 6.58 -10.07
C SER A 181 -11.23 6.77 -8.69
N GLY A 182 -11.47 5.85 -7.78
CA GLY A 182 -10.83 5.78 -6.47
C GLY A 182 -9.63 4.83 -6.46
N ASN A 183 -9.13 4.53 -5.28
CA ASN A 183 -7.95 3.69 -5.10
C ASN A 183 -8.34 2.22 -4.89
N GLY A 184 -7.48 1.30 -5.35
CA GLY A 184 -7.72 -0.13 -5.18
C GLY A 184 -7.66 -0.53 -3.70
N ILE A 185 -6.51 -0.34 -3.07
CA ILE A 185 -6.32 -0.51 -1.63
C ILE A 185 -5.90 0.85 -1.05
N HIS A 186 -6.66 1.37 -0.11
CA HIS A 186 -6.45 2.68 0.49
C HIS A 186 -6.27 2.56 2.01
N LEU A 187 -5.17 3.12 2.53
CA LEU A 187 -4.88 3.19 3.95
C LEU A 187 -4.80 4.65 4.40
N TRP A 188 -5.51 4.98 5.46
CA TRP A 188 -5.48 6.29 6.08
C TRP A 188 -5.32 6.18 7.59
N HIS A 189 -4.30 6.86 8.16
CA HIS A 189 -3.96 6.83 9.60
C HIS A 189 -3.89 5.40 10.18
N SER A 190 -3.38 4.45 9.41
CA SER A 190 -3.31 3.02 9.80
C SER A 190 -1.89 2.61 10.16
N ARG A 191 -1.75 1.51 10.91
CA ARG A 191 -0.47 1.05 11.40
C ARG A 191 -0.35 -0.47 11.35
N GLU A 192 0.88 -0.98 11.09
CA GLU A 192 1.18 -2.42 11.09
C GLU A 192 0.23 -3.23 10.18
N ILE A 193 0.03 -2.72 8.97
CA ILE A 193 -0.82 -3.37 7.99
C ILE A 193 0.06 -4.21 7.05
N THR A 194 -0.33 -5.45 6.82
CA THR A 194 0.30 -6.32 5.83
C THR A 194 -0.57 -6.40 4.56
N ILE A 195 0.01 -6.05 3.42
CA ILE A 195 -0.62 -6.14 2.09
C ILE A 195 0.22 -7.10 1.25
N VAL A 196 -0.30 -8.30 0.96
CA VAL A 196 0.49 -9.36 0.34
C VAL A 196 -0.24 -10.11 -0.76
N GLY A 197 0.43 -10.31 -1.89
CA GLY A 197 -0.06 -11.15 -2.99
C GLY A 197 -1.33 -10.66 -3.66
N ASN A 198 -1.67 -9.36 -3.56
CA ASN A 198 -2.86 -8.82 -4.21
C ASN A 198 -2.56 -8.45 -5.67
N HIS A 199 -3.58 -8.56 -6.52
CA HIS A 199 -3.56 -8.07 -7.89
C HIS A 199 -4.52 -6.90 -8.03
N VAL A 200 -3.98 -5.71 -8.32
CA VAL A 200 -4.74 -4.45 -8.38
C VAL A 200 -4.58 -3.83 -9.76
N THR A 201 -5.69 -3.56 -10.44
CA THR A 201 -5.69 -3.00 -11.79
C THR A 201 -6.87 -2.06 -12.03
N GLY A 202 -6.67 -1.05 -12.90
CA GLY A 202 -7.75 -0.20 -13.39
C GLY A 202 -8.29 0.84 -12.41
N HIS A 203 -7.59 1.09 -11.30
CA HIS A 203 -7.92 2.12 -10.33
C HIS A 203 -7.22 3.46 -10.64
N ARG A 204 -7.51 4.51 -9.88
CA ARG A 204 -6.74 5.76 -9.95
C ARG A 204 -5.32 5.52 -9.47
N ASP A 205 -5.18 5.11 -8.21
CA ASP A 205 -3.95 4.58 -7.65
C ASP A 205 -4.20 3.12 -7.24
N GLY A 206 -3.29 2.22 -7.56
CA GLY A 206 -3.47 0.81 -7.21
C GLY A 206 -3.49 0.63 -5.70
N ILE A 207 -2.47 1.10 -5.03
CA ILE A 207 -2.34 1.12 -3.56
C ILE A 207 -2.04 2.57 -3.15
N TYR A 208 -2.70 3.06 -2.10
CA TYR A 208 -2.52 4.42 -1.59
C TYR A 208 -2.35 4.43 -0.08
N PHE A 209 -1.31 5.15 0.39
CA PHE A 209 -1.03 5.34 1.81
C PHE A 209 -1.00 6.81 2.16
N GLU A 210 -1.64 7.16 3.27
CA GLU A 210 -1.56 8.48 3.86
C GLU A 210 -1.54 8.39 5.39
N PHE A 211 -0.48 8.94 6.02
CA PHE A 211 -0.23 8.86 7.46
C PHE A 211 -0.18 7.43 7.99
N VAL A 212 0.48 6.51 7.26
CA VAL A 212 0.62 5.10 7.63
C VAL A 212 1.99 4.86 8.25
N ARG A 213 2.07 3.93 9.19
CA ARG A 213 3.33 3.54 9.81
C ARG A 213 3.48 2.01 9.85
N GLU A 214 4.73 1.57 9.69
CA GLU A 214 5.10 0.17 9.90
C GLU A 214 4.26 -0.80 9.05
N ALA A 215 3.97 -0.42 7.80
CA ALA A 215 3.27 -1.29 6.87
C ALA A 215 4.24 -2.14 6.04
N HIS A 216 3.81 -3.34 5.70
CA HIS A 216 4.55 -4.31 4.89
C HIS A 216 3.78 -4.61 3.60
N VAL A 217 4.36 -4.24 2.46
CA VAL A 217 3.76 -4.44 1.13
C VAL A 217 4.61 -5.45 0.37
N ARG A 218 4.10 -6.68 0.17
CA ARG A 218 4.91 -7.77 -0.38
C ARG A 218 4.21 -8.51 -1.52
N ASP A 219 4.98 -8.87 -2.55
CA ASP A 219 4.55 -9.77 -3.61
C ASP A 219 3.24 -9.34 -4.31
N ASN A 220 2.94 -8.03 -4.36
CA ASN A 220 1.75 -7.53 -5.03
C ASN A 220 2.04 -7.22 -6.50
N LEU A 221 1.04 -7.41 -7.35
CA LEU A 221 1.01 -6.92 -8.72
C LEU A 221 0.05 -5.72 -8.80
N SER A 222 0.59 -4.54 -9.08
CA SER A 222 -0.20 -3.33 -9.31
C SER A 222 0.08 -2.79 -10.70
N GLU A 223 -0.90 -2.92 -11.59
CA GLU A 223 -0.70 -2.64 -13.01
C GLU A 223 -1.87 -1.90 -13.65
N ASN A 224 -1.59 -1.21 -14.76
CA ASN A 224 -2.63 -0.55 -15.57
C ASN A 224 -3.51 0.43 -14.77
N ASN A 225 -2.97 1.10 -13.74
CA ASN A 225 -3.68 2.12 -13.00
C ASN A 225 -3.48 3.49 -13.69
N LEU A 226 -4.43 4.40 -13.46
CA LEU A 226 -4.44 5.71 -14.13
C LEU A 226 -3.25 6.58 -13.73
N ARG A 227 -2.91 6.61 -12.44
CA ARG A 227 -1.81 7.40 -11.91
C ARG A 227 -0.68 6.50 -11.43
N TYR A 228 -0.77 5.98 -10.22
CA TYR A 228 0.32 5.25 -9.59
C TYR A 228 -0.03 3.79 -9.33
N GLY A 229 0.95 2.92 -9.49
CA GLY A 229 0.86 1.56 -8.97
C GLY A 229 0.81 1.57 -7.44
N LEU A 230 1.65 2.40 -6.80
CA LEU A 230 1.62 2.68 -5.36
C LEU A 230 1.89 4.17 -5.15
N HIS A 231 1.05 4.83 -4.38
CA HIS A 231 1.22 6.22 -3.96
C HIS A 231 1.30 6.30 -2.43
N PHE A 232 2.32 6.97 -1.93
CA PHE A 232 2.71 6.92 -0.54
C PHE A 232 3.03 8.31 -0.03
N MET A 233 2.28 8.80 0.95
CA MET A 233 2.42 10.13 1.49
C MET A 233 2.46 10.14 3.02
N TYR A 234 3.38 10.92 3.60
CA TYR A 234 3.49 11.14 5.05
C TYR A 234 3.46 9.84 5.86
N SER A 235 4.16 8.83 5.38
CA SER A 235 4.06 7.48 5.94
C SER A 235 5.46 6.91 6.16
N ASP A 236 5.75 6.46 7.37
CA ASP A 236 7.11 6.17 7.80
C ASP A 236 7.34 4.71 8.15
N SER A 237 8.59 4.28 8.09
CA SER A 237 9.04 2.95 8.55
C SER A 237 8.30 1.81 7.85
N CYS A 238 8.10 1.93 6.53
CA CYS A 238 7.39 0.95 5.73
C CYS A 238 8.32 0.18 4.80
N ASP A 239 7.98 -1.09 4.57
CA ASP A 239 8.74 -2.00 3.72
C ASP A 239 7.96 -2.37 2.46
N TYR A 240 8.62 -2.29 1.30
CA TYR A 240 8.13 -2.80 0.02
C TYR A 240 9.06 -3.90 -0.48
N GLU A 241 8.56 -5.11 -0.65
CA GLU A 241 9.39 -6.25 -1.00
C GLU A 241 8.75 -7.10 -2.12
N GLY A 242 9.49 -7.37 -3.17
CA GLY A 242 9.08 -8.30 -4.24
C GLY A 242 7.86 -7.88 -5.05
N ASN A 243 7.44 -6.60 -4.99
CA ASN A 243 6.26 -6.15 -5.73
C ASN A 243 6.58 -5.85 -7.20
N THR A 244 5.57 -5.96 -8.05
CA THR A 244 5.63 -5.54 -9.45
C THR A 244 4.69 -4.36 -9.70
N PHE A 245 5.25 -3.25 -10.17
CA PHE A 245 4.53 -2.04 -10.56
C PHE A 245 4.76 -1.77 -12.04
N ARG A 246 3.78 -2.09 -12.88
CA ARG A 246 3.98 -1.99 -14.32
C ARG A 246 2.81 -1.35 -15.06
N GLN A 247 3.12 -0.70 -16.19
CA GLN A 247 2.13 -0.12 -17.10
C GLN A 247 1.16 0.84 -16.40
N ASN A 248 1.61 1.53 -15.34
CA ASN A 248 0.86 2.57 -14.68
C ASN A 248 1.20 3.94 -15.29
N GLY A 249 0.44 4.97 -14.97
CA GLY A 249 0.80 6.34 -15.31
C GLY A 249 2.17 6.71 -14.75
N ALA A 250 2.49 6.26 -13.53
CA ALA A 250 3.81 6.12 -12.94
C ALA A 250 3.84 4.89 -12.04
N GLY A 251 5.00 4.25 -11.87
CA GLY A 251 5.12 3.03 -11.07
C GLY A 251 4.80 3.30 -9.60
N VAL A 252 5.67 4.01 -8.91
CA VAL A 252 5.52 4.33 -7.49
C VAL A 252 5.90 5.78 -7.22
N ALA A 253 5.17 6.44 -6.31
CA ALA A 253 5.53 7.72 -5.75
C ALA A 253 5.63 7.62 -4.22
N VAL A 254 6.78 7.99 -3.66
CA VAL A 254 7.07 8.04 -2.22
C VAL A 254 7.37 9.47 -1.85
N MET A 255 6.54 10.07 -0.99
CA MET A 255 6.62 11.49 -0.72
C MET A 255 6.52 11.80 0.78
N TYR A 256 7.39 12.75 1.25
CA TYR A 256 7.35 13.32 2.60
C TYR A 256 7.47 12.26 3.69
N THR A 257 8.49 11.41 3.62
CA THR A 257 8.61 10.23 4.48
C THR A 257 10.06 9.89 4.80
N HIS A 258 10.27 9.03 5.79
CA HIS A 258 11.58 8.54 6.20
C HIS A 258 11.55 7.06 6.58
N HIS A 259 12.75 6.45 6.60
CA HIS A 259 12.94 5.04 6.95
C HIS A 259 12.13 4.06 6.09
N VAL A 260 12.15 4.26 4.76
CA VAL A 260 11.47 3.37 3.82
C VAL A 260 12.49 2.39 3.21
N ARG A 261 12.13 1.11 3.17
CA ARG A 261 12.92 0.06 2.52
C ARG A 261 12.19 -0.48 1.29
N MET A 262 12.88 -0.46 0.16
CA MET A 262 12.37 -0.97 -1.12
C MET A 262 13.34 -2.04 -1.62
N VAL A 263 12.92 -3.31 -1.56
CA VAL A 263 13.80 -4.46 -1.80
C VAL A 263 13.20 -5.41 -2.84
N GLY A 264 13.95 -5.74 -3.87
CA GLY A 264 13.56 -6.74 -4.86
C GLY A 264 12.32 -6.40 -5.68
N ASN A 265 11.92 -5.12 -5.77
CA ASN A 265 10.74 -4.75 -6.54
C ASN A 265 11.07 -4.57 -8.02
N HIS A 266 10.06 -4.77 -8.87
CA HIS A 266 10.15 -4.56 -10.31
C HIS A 266 9.26 -3.40 -10.75
N PHE A 267 9.89 -2.33 -11.23
CA PHE A 267 9.25 -1.14 -11.81
C PHE A 267 9.42 -1.22 -13.33
N ALA A 268 8.33 -1.56 -14.06
CA ALA A 268 8.44 -1.88 -15.47
C ALA A 268 7.42 -1.15 -16.35
N ASP A 269 7.83 -0.75 -17.54
CA ASP A 269 6.95 -0.23 -18.61
C ASP A 269 6.07 0.96 -18.18
N ASN A 270 6.47 1.73 -17.17
CA ASN A 270 5.77 2.94 -16.77
C ASN A 270 6.21 4.07 -17.72
N ARG A 271 5.36 4.41 -18.69
CA ARG A 271 5.69 5.31 -19.80
C ARG A 271 4.70 6.47 -19.92
N GLY A 272 5.22 7.64 -20.24
CA GLY A 272 4.45 8.87 -20.41
C GLY A 272 5.30 10.11 -20.16
N SER A 273 4.76 11.30 -20.37
CA SER A 273 5.50 12.57 -20.24
C SER A 273 6.00 12.82 -18.79
N ALA A 274 5.29 12.31 -17.80
CA ALA A 274 5.67 12.41 -16.38
C ALA A 274 5.71 11.03 -15.72
N ALA A 275 6.12 10.00 -16.45
CA ALA A 275 6.13 8.63 -15.95
C ALA A 275 7.50 8.28 -15.36
N TYR A 276 7.46 7.73 -14.17
CA TYR A 276 8.62 7.26 -13.44
C TYR A 276 8.40 5.79 -13.04
N GLY A 277 9.45 5.00 -13.02
CA GLY A 277 9.43 3.73 -12.30
C GLY A 277 9.23 4.01 -10.81
N LEU A 278 10.06 4.90 -10.26
CA LEU A 278 9.98 5.34 -8.87
C LEU A 278 10.24 6.84 -8.77
N LEU A 279 9.35 7.57 -8.12
CA LEU A 279 9.50 8.95 -7.71
C LEU A 279 9.75 9.00 -6.21
N LEU A 280 10.86 9.61 -5.80
CA LEU A 280 11.19 9.94 -4.41
C LEU A 280 11.13 11.45 -4.23
N LYS A 281 10.26 11.94 -3.37
CA LYS A 281 10.14 13.36 -3.09
C LYS A 281 10.17 13.64 -1.59
N GLU A 282 11.13 14.47 -1.14
CA GLU A 282 11.30 14.85 0.27
C GLU A 282 11.33 13.59 1.17
N ILE A 283 12.27 12.68 0.89
CA ILE A 283 12.47 11.48 1.70
C ILE A 283 13.83 11.50 2.37
N SER A 284 13.98 10.77 3.48
CA SER A 284 15.27 10.60 4.14
C SER A 284 15.48 9.19 4.70
N ASP A 285 16.75 8.86 4.98
CA ASP A 285 17.16 7.66 5.72
C ASP A 285 16.55 6.36 5.13
N SER A 286 16.58 6.22 3.81
CA SER A 286 15.87 5.17 3.09
C SER A 286 16.79 4.28 2.26
N GLU A 287 16.38 3.03 2.00
CA GLU A 287 17.17 2.04 1.26
C GLU A 287 16.43 1.55 0.01
N LEU A 288 17.15 1.54 -1.13
CA LEU A 288 16.78 0.87 -2.37
C LEU A 288 17.73 -0.28 -2.62
N ARG A 289 17.27 -1.53 -2.60
CA ARG A 289 18.16 -2.68 -2.77
C ARG A 289 17.54 -3.75 -3.67
N ASP A 290 18.38 -4.30 -4.56
CA ASP A 290 18.00 -5.43 -5.42
C ASP A 290 16.78 -5.17 -6.32
N ASN A 291 16.45 -3.89 -6.61
CA ASN A 291 15.29 -3.55 -7.45
C ASN A 291 15.67 -3.55 -8.93
N ILE A 292 14.67 -3.80 -9.77
CA ILE A 292 14.78 -3.74 -11.23
C ILE A 292 13.92 -2.60 -11.76
N PHE A 293 14.54 -1.68 -12.49
CA PHE A 293 13.89 -0.60 -13.22
C PHE A 293 14.05 -0.84 -14.70
N SER A 294 12.98 -1.26 -15.39
CA SER A 294 13.09 -1.63 -16.81
C SER A 294 12.06 -0.93 -17.69
N HIS A 295 12.50 -0.45 -18.86
CA HIS A 295 11.64 0.13 -19.89
C HIS A 295 10.74 1.30 -19.42
N ASN A 296 11.15 2.05 -18.37
CA ASN A 296 10.42 3.23 -17.92
C ASN A 296 10.86 4.48 -18.70
N THR A 297 10.02 5.51 -18.73
CA THR A 297 10.48 6.83 -19.22
C THR A 297 11.63 7.34 -18.33
N THR A 298 11.48 7.26 -17.01
CA THR A 298 12.54 7.51 -16.04
C THR A 298 12.53 6.35 -15.03
N GLY A 299 13.65 5.69 -14.81
CA GLY A 299 13.78 4.62 -13.81
C GLY A 299 13.54 5.16 -12.42
N LEU A 300 14.43 6.01 -11.93
CA LEU A 300 14.33 6.67 -10.64
C LEU A 300 14.42 8.19 -10.79
N TYR A 301 13.46 8.90 -10.23
CA TYR A 301 13.50 10.36 -10.08
C TYR A 301 13.57 10.71 -8.59
N ALA A 302 14.63 11.40 -8.16
CA ALA A 302 14.83 11.81 -6.78
C ALA A 302 14.86 13.34 -6.66
N ASP A 303 13.99 13.88 -5.83
CA ASP A 303 13.83 15.29 -5.51
C ASP A 303 13.72 15.46 -3.99
N GLY A 304 14.76 15.99 -3.35
CA GLY A 304 14.81 16.10 -1.90
C GLY A 304 15.06 14.76 -1.18
N ALA A 305 15.74 13.80 -1.84
CA ALA A 305 16.12 12.55 -1.19
C ALA A 305 17.46 12.75 -0.46
N THR A 306 17.47 12.57 0.87
CA THR A 306 18.66 12.73 1.70
C THR A 306 19.03 11.43 2.41
N ARG A 307 20.34 11.12 2.49
CA ARG A 307 20.86 9.88 3.09
C ARG A 307 20.17 8.62 2.52
N LEU A 308 20.06 8.60 1.18
CA LEU A 308 19.54 7.47 0.42
C LEU A 308 20.66 6.48 0.12
N LEU A 309 20.48 5.22 0.47
CA LEU A 309 21.37 4.12 0.08
C LEU A 309 20.73 3.32 -1.05
N ALA A 310 21.30 3.40 -2.26
CA ALA A 310 20.86 2.64 -3.43
C ALA A 310 21.96 1.64 -3.83
N ARG A 311 21.68 0.33 -3.65
CA ARG A 311 22.68 -0.71 -3.92
C ARG A 311 22.07 -1.92 -4.62
N HIS A 312 22.88 -2.57 -5.48
CA HIS A 312 22.54 -3.77 -6.24
C HIS A 312 21.25 -3.62 -7.07
N ASN A 313 20.88 -2.38 -7.45
CA ASN A 313 19.73 -2.18 -8.33
C ASN A 313 20.16 -2.30 -9.80
N THR A 314 19.21 -2.69 -10.63
CA THR A 314 19.41 -2.79 -12.08
C THR A 314 18.54 -1.78 -12.81
N PHE A 315 19.16 -0.91 -13.60
CA PHE A 315 18.50 0.06 -14.47
C PHE A 315 18.71 -0.37 -15.91
N LEU A 316 17.65 -0.91 -16.55
CA LEU A 316 17.74 -1.55 -17.85
C LEU A 316 16.79 -0.88 -18.85
N ASP A 317 17.33 -0.43 -20.00
CA ASP A 317 16.56 0.06 -21.14
C ASP A 317 15.54 1.17 -20.80
N ASN A 318 15.90 2.06 -19.85
CA ASN A 318 15.06 3.22 -19.53
C ASN A 318 15.41 4.41 -20.44
N GLY A 319 14.50 5.35 -20.59
CA GLY A 319 14.82 6.64 -21.20
C GLY A 319 15.87 7.38 -20.38
N TRP A 320 15.63 7.52 -19.09
CA TRP A 320 16.55 8.00 -18.08
C TRP A 320 16.69 6.94 -17.00
N ALA A 321 17.90 6.50 -16.67
CA ALA A 321 18.04 5.60 -15.52
C ALA A 321 17.80 6.37 -14.22
N LEU A 322 18.52 7.49 -14.02
CA LEU A 322 18.41 8.35 -12.85
C LEU A 322 18.17 9.80 -13.23
N LYS A 323 17.24 10.48 -12.58
CA LYS A 323 17.15 11.94 -12.54
C LYS A 323 17.29 12.39 -11.09
N LEU A 324 18.38 13.07 -10.77
CA LEU A 324 18.71 13.55 -9.44
C LEU A 324 18.59 15.07 -9.39
N GLN A 325 17.67 15.59 -8.60
CA GLN A 325 17.52 17.03 -8.42
C GLN A 325 18.56 17.55 -7.41
N SER A 326 18.86 18.85 -7.48
CA SER A 326 19.85 19.52 -6.63
C SER A 326 19.59 19.46 -5.13
N SER A 327 18.34 19.13 -4.74
CA SER A 327 17.91 18.89 -3.37
C SER A 327 18.22 17.47 -2.87
N THR A 328 18.77 16.60 -3.73
CA THR A 328 19.17 15.24 -3.34
C THR A 328 20.59 15.29 -2.79
N ASP A 329 20.74 14.92 -1.51
CA ASP A 329 21.99 15.12 -0.76
C ASP A 329 22.38 13.86 0.01
N ASP A 330 23.70 13.63 0.20
CA ASP A 330 24.24 12.45 0.90
C ASP A 330 23.68 11.11 0.40
N ALA A 331 23.32 11.02 -0.89
CA ALA A 331 22.89 9.77 -1.48
C ALA A 331 24.09 8.93 -1.95
N VAL A 332 24.02 7.62 -1.74
CA VAL A 332 25.07 6.68 -2.14
C VAL A 332 24.50 5.66 -3.11
N PHE A 333 25.07 5.62 -4.31
CA PHE A 333 24.77 4.61 -5.33
C PHE A 333 25.97 3.67 -5.46
N THR A 334 25.84 2.43 -5.02
CA THR A 334 26.94 1.47 -5.04
C THR A 334 26.49 0.11 -5.58
N ALA A 335 27.39 -0.51 -6.34
CA ALA A 335 27.17 -1.85 -6.89
C ALA A 335 25.85 -1.97 -7.70
N ASN A 336 25.40 -0.92 -8.38
CA ASN A 336 24.25 -0.97 -9.26
C ASN A 336 24.68 -1.27 -10.71
N ASN A 337 23.74 -1.75 -11.52
CA ASN A 337 23.94 -2.01 -12.93
C ASN A 337 23.15 -1.01 -13.80
N PHE A 338 23.84 -0.31 -14.69
CA PHE A 338 23.24 0.61 -15.64
C PHE A 338 23.52 0.10 -17.07
N ALA A 339 22.46 -0.36 -17.75
CA ALA A 339 22.61 -0.94 -19.08
C ALA A 339 21.49 -0.54 -20.03
N GLY A 340 21.85 -0.22 -21.28
CA GLY A 340 20.90 0.08 -22.36
C GLY A 340 20.06 1.35 -22.16
N ASN A 341 20.33 2.17 -21.14
CA ASN A 341 19.57 3.40 -20.93
C ASN A 341 19.95 4.46 -21.97
N THR A 342 18.99 5.27 -22.40
CA THR A 342 19.30 6.38 -23.30
C THR A 342 20.21 7.40 -22.61
N PHE A 343 19.90 7.68 -21.33
CA PHE A 343 20.73 8.51 -20.45
C PHE A 343 20.87 7.82 -19.10
N ASP A 344 22.08 7.65 -18.59
CA ASP A 344 22.31 7.00 -17.31
C ASP A 344 21.97 7.95 -16.16
N VAL A 345 22.53 9.15 -16.13
CA VAL A 345 22.27 10.12 -15.06
C VAL A 345 22.01 11.51 -15.64
N SER A 346 21.04 12.18 -15.05
CA SER A 346 20.78 13.60 -15.22
C SER A 346 20.70 14.30 -13.87
N THR A 347 21.28 15.49 -13.78
CA THR A 347 21.18 16.36 -12.60
C THR A 347 21.04 17.81 -13.02
N ASN A 348 20.35 18.60 -12.21
CA ASN A 348 20.32 20.07 -12.32
C ASN A 348 21.26 20.74 -11.31
N SER A 349 22.03 19.96 -10.53
CA SER A 349 23.00 20.46 -9.56
C SER A 349 24.36 20.71 -10.21
N ARG A 350 25.03 21.78 -9.77
CA ARG A 350 26.44 22.05 -10.10
C ARG A 350 27.41 21.51 -9.05
N SER A 351 26.93 21.18 -7.86
CA SER A 351 27.68 20.54 -6.79
C SER A 351 26.75 19.59 -6.05
N THR A 352 27.22 18.43 -5.65
CA THR A 352 26.42 17.42 -4.96
C THR A 352 27.30 16.63 -4.01
N THR A 353 26.73 16.18 -2.90
CA THR A 353 27.32 15.21 -1.97
C THR A 353 26.96 13.77 -2.34
N THR A 354 26.18 13.57 -3.40
CA THR A 354 25.83 12.23 -3.91
C THR A 354 27.07 11.54 -4.48
N THR A 355 27.28 10.30 -4.09
CA THR A 355 28.44 9.49 -4.48
C THR A 355 28.03 8.27 -5.31
N PHE A 356 28.87 7.94 -6.30
CA PHE A 356 28.79 6.71 -7.09
C PHE A 356 30.07 5.92 -6.89
N VAL A 357 29.97 4.64 -6.55
CA VAL A 357 31.14 3.79 -6.32
C VAL A 357 30.82 2.33 -6.68
N GLY A 358 31.64 1.74 -7.53
CA GLY A 358 31.56 0.31 -7.84
C GLY A 358 30.35 -0.08 -8.69
N ASN A 359 29.77 0.85 -9.44
CA ASN A 359 28.65 0.54 -10.32
C ASN A 359 29.14 0.05 -11.69
N TYR A 360 28.39 -0.86 -12.29
CA TYR A 360 28.57 -1.24 -13.67
C TYR A 360 27.83 -0.29 -14.61
N TRP A 361 28.52 0.19 -15.63
CA TRP A 361 27.99 1.09 -16.66
C TRP A 361 28.24 0.49 -18.03
N SER A 362 27.22 0.13 -18.77
CA SER A 362 27.38 -0.43 -20.12
C SER A 362 28.04 0.55 -21.11
N ALA A 363 28.00 1.86 -20.78
CA ALA A 363 28.65 2.93 -21.55
C ALA A 363 30.09 3.24 -21.09
N TYR A 364 30.60 2.55 -20.08
CA TYR A 364 32.00 2.73 -19.62
C TYR A 364 32.98 2.11 -20.63
N ASP A 365 33.94 2.90 -21.08
CA ASP A 365 34.98 2.53 -22.06
C ASP A 365 36.40 2.64 -21.51
N GLY A 366 36.54 2.71 -20.18
CA GLY A 366 37.81 2.71 -19.51
C GLY A 366 38.48 1.33 -19.50
N TYR A 367 39.64 1.25 -18.85
CA TYR A 367 40.47 0.05 -18.79
C TYR A 367 40.76 -0.37 -17.34
N ASP A 368 41.20 -1.61 -17.18
CA ASP A 368 41.59 -2.24 -15.93
C ASP A 368 42.99 -2.89 -16.15
N LEU A 369 44.04 -2.19 -15.81
CA LEU A 369 45.43 -2.60 -16.05
C LEU A 369 45.91 -3.65 -15.05
N ASN A 370 45.41 -3.60 -13.83
CA ASN A 370 45.81 -4.51 -12.76
C ASN A 370 44.92 -5.79 -12.69
N HIS A 371 43.87 -5.85 -13.51
CA HIS A 371 42.92 -6.98 -13.63
C HIS A 371 42.21 -7.33 -12.34
N ASP A 372 41.87 -6.33 -11.50
CA ASP A 372 41.11 -6.52 -10.27
C ASP A 372 39.58 -6.42 -10.47
N GLY A 373 39.13 -6.13 -11.70
CA GLY A 373 37.73 -5.99 -12.05
C GLY A 373 37.17 -4.61 -11.82
N VAL A 374 38.01 -3.64 -11.44
CA VAL A 374 37.67 -2.23 -11.25
C VAL A 374 38.37 -1.40 -12.33
N GLY A 375 37.68 -0.45 -12.91
CA GLY A 375 38.28 0.45 -13.91
C GLY A 375 39.21 1.46 -13.27
N ASP A 376 40.40 1.61 -13.86
CA ASP A 376 41.43 2.56 -13.39
C ASP A 376 41.11 4.03 -13.69
N VAL A 377 40.12 4.28 -14.54
CA VAL A 377 39.68 5.63 -14.93
C VAL A 377 38.25 5.87 -14.39
N PRO A 378 38.01 6.97 -13.67
CA PRO A 378 36.67 7.31 -13.22
C PRO A 378 35.68 7.43 -14.38
N HIS A 379 34.46 6.93 -14.16
CA HIS A 379 33.34 7.11 -15.10
C HIS A 379 32.52 8.36 -14.75
N HIS A 380 32.21 9.16 -15.76
CA HIS A 380 31.34 10.33 -15.63
C HIS A 380 29.97 10.04 -16.27
N PRO A 381 28.95 9.68 -15.48
CA PRO A 381 27.65 9.22 -16.02
C PRO A 381 26.78 10.36 -16.56
N VAL A 382 27.07 11.61 -16.23
CA VAL A 382 26.37 12.79 -16.75
C VAL A 382 27.02 13.23 -18.04
N ARG A 383 26.32 13.20 -19.16
CA ARG A 383 26.79 13.63 -20.47
C ARG A 383 26.26 15.01 -20.83
N LEU A 384 27.01 15.76 -21.67
CA LEU A 384 26.56 17.06 -22.19
C LEU A 384 25.20 16.95 -22.91
N THR A 385 25.00 15.87 -23.67
CA THR A 385 23.72 15.56 -24.33
C THR A 385 22.57 15.40 -23.35
N SER A 386 22.81 14.78 -22.20
CA SER A 386 21.79 14.64 -21.14
C SER A 386 21.38 15.98 -20.52
N ILE A 387 22.34 16.90 -20.37
CA ILE A 387 22.08 18.26 -19.85
C ILE A 387 21.23 19.06 -20.85
N VAL A 388 21.60 19.03 -22.13
CA VAL A 388 20.86 19.74 -23.19
C VAL A 388 19.42 19.26 -23.27
N VAL A 389 19.20 17.95 -23.27
CA VAL A 389 17.87 17.35 -23.34
C VAL A 389 17.06 17.57 -22.05
N ALA A 390 17.69 17.52 -20.90
CA ALA A 390 17.00 17.79 -19.63
C ALA A 390 16.48 19.23 -19.50
N GLN A 391 17.21 20.19 -20.13
CA GLN A 391 16.82 21.61 -20.15
C GLN A 391 15.83 21.93 -21.29
N ASN A 392 15.82 21.14 -22.33
CA ASN A 392 15.03 21.36 -23.53
C ASN A 392 14.53 20.06 -24.13
N GLU A 393 13.40 19.53 -23.62
CA GLU A 393 12.82 18.25 -24.04
C GLU A 393 12.64 18.10 -25.57
N PRO A 394 12.27 19.14 -26.35
CA PRO A 394 12.24 19.04 -27.81
C PRO A 394 13.57 18.63 -28.44
N ALA A 395 14.71 18.83 -27.78
CA ALA A 395 16.01 18.35 -28.25
C ALA A 395 16.10 16.81 -28.36
N LEU A 396 15.17 16.05 -27.79
CA LEU A 396 15.04 14.60 -28.01
C LEU A 396 14.95 14.22 -29.50
N ILE A 397 14.38 15.08 -30.34
CA ILE A 397 14.32 14.87 -31.80
C ILE A 397 15.74 14.77 -32.39
N LEU A 398 16.73 15.37 -31.78
CA LEU A 398 18.10 15.38 -32.24
C LEU A 398 18.90 14.11 -31.86
N LEU A 399 18.35 13.21 -31.04
CA LEU A 399 19.05 12.02 -30.52
C LEU A 399 19.69 11.11 -31.60
N ARG A 400 19.17 11.16 -32.82
CA ARG A 400 19.71 10.40 -33.97
C ARG A 400 20.35 11.30 -35.01
N SER A 401 20.66 12.55 -34.67
CA SER A 401 21.25 13.49 -35.64
C SER A 401 22.78 13.48 -35.55
N ASN A 402 23.45 13.82 -36.64
CA ASN A 402 24.89 14.05 -36.68
C ASN A 402 25.34 15.15 -35.68
N PHE A 403 24.44 16.03 -35.29
CA PHE A 403 24.74 17.06 -34.28
C PHE A 403 25.11 16.44 -32.93
N LEU A 404 24.40 15.41 -32.46
CA LEU A 404 24.74 14.75 -31.21
C LEU A 404 26.03 13.93 -31.30
N VAL A 405 26.28 13.31 -32.44
CA VAL A 405 27.58 12.63 -32.69
C VAL A 405 28.74 13.63 -32.58
N LEU A 406 28.56 14.84 -33.14
CA LEU A 406 29.54 15.90 -33.01
C LEU A 406 29.66 16.42 -31.57
N LEU A 407 28.57 16.52 -30.84
CA LEU A 407 28.52 16.95 -29.44
C LEU A 407 29.25 15.94 -28.54
N ASP A 408 29.00 14.66 -28.71
CA ASP A 408 29.70 13.57 -28.01
C ASP A 408 31.19 13.55 -28.35
N ALA A 409 31.58 13.81 -29.61
CA ALA A 409 32.97 13.94 -30.00
C ALA A 409 33.65 15.19 -29.38
N ALA A 410 32.92 16.30 -29.31
CA ALA A 410 33.41 17.52 -28.65
C ALA A 410 33.64 17.32 -27.15
N GLU A 411 32.72 16.62 -26.49
CA GLU A 411 32.83 16.26 -25.06
C GLU A 411 34.06 15.40 -24.78
N ARG A 412 34.35 14.42 -25.64
CA ARG A 412 35.58 13.60 -25.54
C ARG A 412 36.86 14.40 -25.68
N ILE A 413 36.85 15.45 -26.50
CA ILE A 413 38.01 16.31 -26.74
C ILE A 413 38.16 17.37 -25.64
N LEU A 414 37.02 17.88 -25.13
CA LEU A 414 36.95 18.96 -24.16
C LEU A 414 36.08 18.53 -22.96
N PRO A 415 36.54 17.66 -22.07
CA PRO A 415 35.75 17.18 -20.92
C PRO A 415 35.26 18.32 -19.99
N ALA A 416 35.93 19.49 -20.04
CA ALA A 416 35.53 20.67 -19.27
C ALA A 416 34.13 21.24 -19.66
N LEU A 417 33.54 20.80 -20.79
CA LEU A 417 32.18 21.19 -21.18
C LEU A 417 31.10 20.52 -20.31
N THR A 418 31.43 19.40 -19.72
CA THR A 418 30.53 18.67 -18.83
C THR A 418 30.88 18.91 -17.38
N PRO A 419 29.96 19.28 -16.52
CA PRO A 419 30.24 19.42 -15.09
C PRO A 419 30.79 18.11 -14.52
N ALA A 420 32.00 18.11 -14.02
CA ALA A 420 32.64 16.93 -13.39
C ALA A 420 32.07 16.62 -11.99
N THR A 421 30.82 16.97 -11.73
CA THR A 421 30.24 16.96 -10.39
C THR A 421 29.83 15.57 -9.90
N LEU A 422 29.62 14.62 -10.83
CA LEU A 422 29.29 13.23 -10.50
C LEU A 422 30.24 12.30 -11.23
N ALA A 423 30.99 11.52 -10.48
CA ALA A 423 31.86 10.49 -11.00
C ALA A 423 31.74 9.20 -10.17
N ASP A 424 31.77 8.08 -10.86
CA ASP A 424 32.05 6.78 -10.22
C ASP A 424 33.56 6.59 -10.24
N THR A 425 34.16 6.65 -9.07
CA THR A 425 35.64 6.62 -8.93
C THR A 425 36.23 5.22 -9.04
N ALA A 426 35.39 4.19 -9.01
CA ALA A 426 35.80 2.79 -9.05
C ALA A 426 34.79 1.96 -9.87
N PRO A 427 34.52 2.29 -11.15
CA PRO A 427 33.51 1.62 -11.94
C PRO A 427 33.81 0.14 -12.13
N ALA A 428 32.79 -0.72 -11.99
CA ALA A 428 32.96 -2.15 -12.18
C ALA A 428 33.09 -2.49 -13.67
N MET A 429 34.08 -3.30 -14.02
CA MET A 429 34.32 -3.76 -15.40
C MET A 429 33.30 -4.79 -15.88
N ARG A 430 32.54 -5.40 -14.95
CA ARG A 430 31.55 -6.43 -15.25
C ARG A 430 30.31 -6.21 -14.44
N TRP A 431 29.22 -6.80 -14.93
CA TRP A 431 27.94 -6.83 -14.24
C TRP A 431 28.12 -7.25 -12.79
N VAL A 432 27.60 -6.44 -11.88
CA VAL A 432 27.62 -6.69 -10.44
C VAL A 432 26.46 -7.64 -10.08
N LYS A 433 26.78 -8.72 -9.32
CA LYS A 433 25.83 -9.75 -8.92
C LYS A 433 25.17 -9.42 -7.58
#